data_d9868cf5a9515efac0d0d4a0c0e62faa
#
_entry.id   d9868cf5a9515efac0d0d4a0c0e62faa
#
_cell.length_a   1.000
_cell.length_b   1.000
_cell.length_c   1.000
_cell.angle_alpha   90.00
_cell.angle_beta   90.00
_cell.angle_gamma   90.00
#
_symmetry.space_group_name_H-M   'P 1'
#
loop_
_entity.id
_entity.type
_entity.pdbx_description
1 polymer ?
#
loop_
_entity_poly.entity_id
_entity_poly.type
_entity_poly.pdbx_seq_one_letter_code
_entity_poly.pdbx_strand_id
1 'polypeptide(L)' 'MRVAWWVYMLRCRDGSLYTGVTTDVERRFAQHRAGTGAKYTRTHPPEAIVYREELPDKPA' A
#
# COMPACT_ATOMS: atom_id res chain seq x y z
N MET A 1 -17.71 13.46 8.23
CA MET A 1 -16.41 13.73 7.62
C MET A 1 -16.08 12.65 6.60
N ARG A 2 -15.71 13.05 5.40
CA ARG A 2 -15.38 12.08 4.36
C ARG A 2 -13.96 11.58 4.55
N VAL A 3 -13.78 10.28 4.37
CA VAL A 3 -12.47 9.66 4.42
C VAL A 3 -12.03 9.40 2.99
N ALA A 4 -10.85 9.91 2.62
CA ALA A 4 -10.31 9.68 1.28
C ALA A 4 -9.75 8.26 1.20
N TRP A 5 -10.00 7.61 0.06
CA TRP A 5 -9.42 6.30 -0.24
C TRP A 5 -8.37 6.48 -1.33
N TRP A 6 -7.31 5.68 -1.23
CA TRP A 6 -6.16 5.77 -2.12
C TRP A 6 -5.84 4.39 -2.67
N VAL A 7 -5.56 4.33 -3.98
CA VAL A 7 -4.85 3.19 -4.53
C VAL A 7 -3.36 3.51 -4.44
N TYR A 8 -2.55 2.53 -4.10
CA TYR A 8 -1.11 2.73 -3.98
C TYR A 8 -0.37 1.50 -4.52
N MET A 9 0.87 1.73 -4.98
CA MET A 9 1.74 0.66 -5.42
C MET A 9 3.06 0.75 -4.68
N LEU A 10 3.53 -0.39 -4.22
CA LEU A 10 4.81 -0.53 -3.52
C LEU A 10 5.76 -1.33 -4.39
N ARG A 11 7.00 -0.85 -4.49
CA ARG A 11 8.07 -1.66 -5.08
C ARG A 11 8.73 -2.43 -3.96
N CYS A 12 8.87 -3.74 -4.15
CA CYS A 12 9.51 -4.62 -3.18
C CYS A 12 11.00 -4.79 -3.51
N ARG A 13 11.76 -5.34 -2.57
CA ARG A 13 13.22 -5.49 -2.71
C ARG A 13 13.61 -6.33 -3.92
N ASP A 14 12.78 -7.32 -4.25
CA ASP A 14 13.04 -8.20 -5.39
C ASP A 14 12.58 -7.61 -6.72
N GLY A 15 12.12 -6.34 -6.72
CA GLY A 15 11.66 -5.67 -7.92
C GLY A 15 10.19 -5.89 -8.23
N SER A 16 9.49 -6.72 -7.47
CA SER A 16 8.07 -6.96 -7.69
C SER A 16 7.25 -5.76 -7.21
N LEU A 17 6.01 -5.66 -7.68
CA LEU A 17 5.10 -4.59 -7.30
C LEU A 17 3.89 -5.16 -6.56
N TYR A 18 3.47 -4.46 -5.51
CA TYR A 18 2.26 -4.79 -4.77
C TYR A 18 1.30 -3.60 -4.87
N THR A 19 0.04 -3.88 -5.20
CA THR A 19 -1.00 -2.85 -5.32
C THR A 19 -2.05 -3.09 -4.25
N GLY A 20 -2.46 -2.01 -3.58
CA GLY A 20 -3.51 -2.08 -2.58
C GLY A 20 -4.30 -0.80 -2.52
N VAL A 21 -5.30 -0.77 -1.62
CA VAL A 21 -6.10 0.42 -1.36
C VAL A 21 -6.14 0.65 0.15
N THR A 22 -6.15 1.93 0.55
CA THR A 22 -6.16 2.29 1.97
C THR A 22 -6.62 3.72 2.14
N THR A 23 -6.97 4.07 3.36
CA THR A 23 -7.26 5.46 3.73
C THR A 23 -6.01 6.21 4.19
N ASP A 24 -4.90 5.50 4.45
CA ASP A 24 -3.66 6.10 4.95
C ASP A 24 -2.46 5.33 4.37
N VAL A 25 -1.92 5.86 3.28
CA VAL A 25 -0.85 5.19 2.53
C VAL A 25 0.42 5.02 3.37
N GLU A 26 0.85 6.07 4.07
CA GLU A 26 2.07 6.02 4.87
C GLU A 26 1.97 4.99 5.99
N ARG A 27 0.84 4.96 6.68
CA ARG A 27 0.61 4.00 7.75
C ARG A 27 0.59 2.58 7.21
N ARG A 28 -0.06 2.38 6.07
CA ARG A 28 -0.15 1.05 5.47
C ARG A 28 1.22 0.57 4.99
N PHE A 29 2.01 1.48 4.43
CA PHE A 29 3.37 1.18 4.03
C PHE A 29 4.22 0.73 5.23
N ALA A 30 4.10 1.45 6.36
CA ALA A 30 4.81 1.08 7.58
C ALA A 30 4.39 -0.31 8.08
N GLN A 31 3.09 -0.64 7.99
CA GLN A 31 2.60 -1.96 8.37
C GLN A 31 3.19 -3.05 7.46
N HIS A 32 3.25 -2.79 6.16
CA HIS A 32 3.84 -3.74 5.22
C HIS A 32 5.32 -3.97 5.53
N ARG A 33 6.06 -2.90 5.83
CA ARG A 33 7.48 -3.02 6.17
C ARG A 33 7.70 -3.77 7.48
N ALA A 34 6.79 -3.63 8.42
CA ALA A 34 6.87 -4.31 9.72
C ALA A 34 6.44 -5.79 9.64
N GLY A 35 5.92 -6.23 8.49
CA GLY A 35 5.45 -7.60 8.31
C GLY A 35 4.06 -7.86 8.87
N THR A 36 3.31 -6.80 9.22
CA THR A 36 1.94 -6.93 9.75
C THR A 36 0.89 -6.57 8.73
N GLY A 37 1.29 -6.25 7.49
CA GLY A 37 0.38 -5.93 6.41
C GLY A 37 -0.10 -7.18 5.68
N ALA A 38 -0.10 -7.12 4.34
CA ALA A 38 -0.54 -8.23 3.52
C ALA A 38 0.45 -9.40 3.57
N LYS A 39 -0.08 -10.60 3.34
CA LYS A 39 0.75 -11.81 3.32
C LYS A 39 1.88 -11.70 2.29
N TYR A 40 1.59 -11.13 1.13
CA TYR A 40 2.58 -10.95 0.07
C TYR A 40 3.79 -10.14 0.55
N THR A 41 3.55 -9.02 1.24
CA THR A 41 4.62 -8.14 1.68
C THR A 41 5.40 -8.68 2.87
N ARG A 42 4.90 -9.74 3.52
CA ARG A 42 5.65 -10.42 4.58
C ARG A 42 6.84 -11.20 4.03
N THR A 43 6.70 -11.74 2.82
CA THR A 43 7.76 -12.48 2.13
C THR A 43 8.46 -11.65 1.06
N HIS A 44 7.85 -10.51 0.68
CA HIS A 44 8.39 -9.59 -0.32
C HIS A 44 8.45 -8.19 0.30
N PRO A 45 9.47 -7.90 1.15
CA PRO A 45 9.51 -6.64 1.90
C PRO A 45 9.48 -5.43 0.97
N PRO A 46 8.59 -4.48 1.23
CA PRO A 46 8.49 -3.29 0.38
C PRO A 46 9.66 -2.35 0.62
N GLU A 47 10.08 -1.69 -0.45
CA GLU A 47 11.21 -0.78 -0.44
C GLU A 47 10.76 0.67 -0.54
N ALA A 48 9.75 0.95 -1.38
CA ALA A 48 9.31 2.31 -1.64
C ALA A 48 7.87 2.35 -2.12
N ILE A 49 7.19 3.47 -1.83
CA ILE A 49 5.92 3.80 -2.44
C ILE A 49 6.24 4.43 -3.79
N VAL A 50 5.81 3.79 -4.89
CA VAL A 50 6.14 4.28 -6.23
C VAL A 50 4.96 4.90 -6.96
N TYR A 51 3.75 4.77 -6.40
CA TYR A 51 2.56 5.35 -6.98
C TYR A 51 1.47 5.49 -5.93
N ARG A 52 0.68 6.55 -6.02
CA ARG A 52 -0.55 6.71 -5.25
C ARG A 52 -1.52 7.58 -6.02
N GLU A 53 -2.80 7.28 -5.89
CA GLU A 53 -3.85 8.06 -6.52
C GLU A 53 -5.09 8.06 -5.65
N GLU A 54 -5.65 9.23 -5.41
CA GLU A 54 -6.88 9.34 -4.64
C GLU A 54 -8.06 8.85 -5.48
N LEU A 55 -8.92 8.03 -4.88
CA LEU A 55 -10.09 7.49 -5.54
C LEU A 55 -11.29 8.41 -5.28
N PRO A 56 -12.23 8.52 -6.25
CA PRO A 56 -13.41 9.38 -6.05
C PRO A 56 -14.33 8.85 -4.95
N ASP A 57 -14.35 7.53 -4.74
CA ASP A 57 -15.19 6.88 -3.75
C ASP A 57 -14.50 5.68 -3.14
N LYS A 58 -15.07 5.16 -2.05
CA LYS A 58 -14.59 3.91 -1.46
C LYS A 58 -14.68 2.80 -2.51
N PRO A 59 -13.61 2.02 -2.70
CA PRO A 59 -13.63 0.92 -3.67
C PRO A 59 -14.64 -0.15 -3.26
N ALA A 60 -15.27 -0.73 -4.25
CA ALA A 60 -16.25 -1.78 -4.04
C ALA A 60 -15.59 -3.08 -3.55
#